data_5dae6a7a9fc3a8bb50212c431e88cd5b
#
_entry.id   5dae6a7a9fc3a8bb50212c431e88cd5b
#
_cell.length_a   1.000
_cell.length_b   1.000
_cell.length_c   1.000
_cell.angle_alpha   90.00
_cell.angle_beta   90.00
_cell.angle_gamma   90.00
#
_symmetry.space_group_name_H-M   'P 1'
#
loop_
_entity.id
_entity.type
_entity.pdbx_description
1 polymer ?
#
loop_
_entity_poly.entity_id
_entity_poly.type
_entity_poly.pdbx_seq_one_letter_code
_entity_poly.pdbx_strand_id
1 'polypeptide(L)'
;MAQVESRARATSDPEARREALKRLQDENVDFLLLWFTDIEGHLKSFAVTPSEVEEALNDGMGFDGSSITGFNAIEESDMVAIPDPSTFQLMPAREGEMKMARMICDIVTPDGNPYEGDPRYVLRRALERMRALGFDTFNVGPELEYFLFENDKGTETLDEGGYFAMTTLDAASGLRQETVHALESMGIPIEYVHHEVGPSQHEIDMRFAPALEMADHTVTYRLIVKEIAKKAGYHATFMPKPIFGENGSGMHTHQSLFTDGRNAFFDGDDQWHLSAAGKAFIAGQLRHAREIAAIFAQWVNSYKRLVPGYEAPVYVAWSQRNRSALIRIPLYKPGSEQATRAEIRCPDPACNPYLTFATLLHAGLEGIEQGYELPEPMETNLYHLTPEQRRERGIVSLPETLGEAIDALAKSDLARKALGPHIFDRYIELKRKEWDEYRVQLTGWELDRYLSVL
;
A
#
# COMPACT_ATOMS: atom_id res chain seq x y z
N MET A 1 16.32 5.88 30.39
CA MET A 1 17.34 6.44 29.48
C MET A 1 18.36 5.37 29.03
N ALA A 2 19.19 4.77 29.91
CA ALA A 2 20.24 3.82 29.48
C ALA A 2 19.74 2.57 28.68
N GLN A 3 18.52 2.07 28.91
CA GLN A 3 17.96 0.94 28.19
C GLN A 3 17.39 1.35 26.79
N VAL A 4 16.88 2.57 26.64
CA VAL A 4 16.45 3.15 25.36
C VAL A 4 17.67 3.36 24.46
N GLU A 5 18.75 3.95 25.00
CA GLU A 5 20.02 4.14 24.30
C GLU A 5 20.61 2.83 23.73
N SER A 6 20.47 1.70 24.46
CA SER A 6 21.04 0.43 24.00
C SER A 6 20.26 -0.24 22.87
N ARG A 7 18.93 -0.03 22.77
CA ARG A 7 18.07 -0.64 21.76
C ARG A 7 17.96 0.22 20.47
N ALA A 8 17.87 1.54 20.61
CA ALA A 8 17.93 2.46 19.45
C ALA A 8 19.27 2.33 18.71
N ARG A 9 20.38 2.15 19.45
CA ARG A 9 21.71 1.86 18.87
C ARG A 9 21.81 0.49 18.17
N ALA A 10 21.03 -0.51 18.58
CA ALA A 10 21.07 -1.85 18.01
C ALA A 10 20.30 -1.97 16.67
N THR A 11 19.44 -1.01 16.35
CA THR A 11 18.61 -1.03 15.13
C THR A 11 19.12 -0.14 13.99
N SER A 12 20.07 0.77 14.26
CA SER A 12 20.64 1.65 13.22
C SER A 12 21.97 1.12 12.68
N ASP A 13 22.04 0.95 11.35
CA ASP A 13 23.30 0.69 10.66
C ASP A 13 24.27 1.87 10.86
N PRO A 14 25.46 1.66 11.50
CA PRO A 14 26.39 2.73 11.76
C PRO A 14 26.95 3.40 10.49
N GLU A 15 26.94 2.67 9.36
CA GLU A 15 27.39 3.21 8.06
C GLU A 15 26.30 4.11 7.48
N ALA A 16 25.05 3.65 7.45
CA ALA A 16 23.92 4.46 6.99
C ALA A 16 23.77 5.75 7.83
N ARG A 17 23.99 5.67 9.15
CA ARG A 17 23.99 6.84 10.02
C ARG A 17 25.08 7.86 9.65
N ARG A 18 26.33 7.41 9.45
CA ARG A 18 27.43 8.31 9.06
C ARG A 18 27.16 8.97 7.71
N GLU A 19 26.66 8.20 6.76
CA GLU A 19 26.31 8.70 5.43
C GLU A 19 25.20 9.75 5.50
N ALA A 20 24.13 9.48 6.28
CA ALA A 20 23.02 10.41 6.45
C ALA A 20 23.48 11.75 7.07
N LEU A 21 24.30 11.70 8.14
CA LEU A 21 24.87 12.92 8.77
C LEU A 21 25.76 13.68 7.82
N LYS A 22 26.59 12.98 7.04
CA LYS A 22 27.47 13.60 6.03
C LYS A 22 26.63 14.29 4.95
N ARG A 23 25.66 13.60 4.36
CA ARG A 23 24.78 14.17 3.33
C ARG A 23 24.00 15.38 3.85
N LEU A 24 23.52 15.34 5.08
CA LEU A 24 22.84 16.47 5.71
C LEU A 24 23.73 17.74 5.72
N GLN A 25 25.03 17.58 6.05
CA GLN A 25 25.99 18.67 6.06
C GLN A 25 26.39 19.12 4.65
N ASP A 26 26.76 18.19 3.78
CA ASP A 26 27.25 18.48 2.41
C ASP A 26 26.16 19.18 1.58
N GLU A 27 24.90 18.81 1.76
CA GLU A 27 23.76 19.38 1.04
C GLU A 27 23.23 20.66 1.68
N ASN A 28 23.72 21.05 2.86
CA ASN A 28 23.22 22.20 3.63
C ASN A 28 21.70 22.14 3.84
N VAL A 29 21.23 21.03 4.44
CA VAL A 29 19.80 20.81 4.73
C VAL A 29 19.35 21.78 5.81
N ASP A 30 18.24 22.48 5.58
CA ASP A 30 17.67 23.43 6.54
C ASP A 30 16.83 22.74 7.62
N PHE A 31 16.09 21.68 7.25
CA PHE A 31 15.27 20.87 8.17
C PHE A 31 15.28 19.38 7.78
N LEU A 32 15.36 18.52 8.79
CA LEU A 32 15.08 17.10 8.65
C LEU A 32 13.64 16.81 9.10
N LEU A 33 12.85 16.23 8.19
CA LEU A 33 11.49 15.78 8.44
C LEU A 33 11.52 14.35 8.97
N LEU A 34 10.94 14.12 10.14
CA LEU A 34 10.74 12.80 10.72
C LEU A 34 9.36 12.31 10.34
N TRP A 35 9.30 11.25 9.53
CA TRP A 35 8.07 10.72 8.94
C TRP A 35 7.64 9.42 9.59
N PHE A 36 6.35 9.26 9.82
CA PHE A 36 5.71 8.00 10.21
C PHE A 36 4.25 8.02 9.72
N THR A 37 3.52 6.92 9.86
CA THR A 37 2.11 6.87 9.44
C THR A 37 1.21 6.55 10.62
N ASP A 38 -0.03 7.04 10.56
CA ASP A 38 -1.09 6.57 11.43
C ASP A 38 -1.64 5.20 10.95
N ILE A 39 -2.60 4.66 11.68
CA ILE A 39 -3.19 3.34 11.39
C ILE A 39 -3.91 3.30 10.03
N GLU A 40 -4.40 4.44 9.53
CA GLU A 40 -5.05 4.55 8.22
C GLU A 40 -4.05 4.78 7.07
N GLY A 41 -2.76 4.92 7.39
CA GLY A 41 -1.70 5.13 6.39
C GLY A 41 -1.53 6.59 5.98
N HIS A 42 -2.09 7.54 6.74
CA HIS A 42 -1.81 8.95 6.53
C HIS A 42 -0.42 9.30 7.04
N LEU A 43 0.37 9.94 6.17
CA LEU A 43 1.69 10.40 6.53
C LEU A 43 1.62 11.51 7.58
N LYS A 44 2.37 11.35 8.66
CA LYS A 44 2.59 12.33 9.73
C LYS A 44 4.05 12.77 9.69
N SER A 45 4.30 14.02 10.06
CA SER A 45 5.63 14.58 10.05
C SER A 45 5.79 15.69 11.07
N PHE A 46 6.98 15.77 11.64
CA PHE A 46 7.48 16.98 12.29
C PHE A 46 8.94 17.21 11.89
N ALA A 47 9.40 18.44 12.02
CA ALA A 47 10.73 18.85 11.57
C ALA A 47 11.68 19.04 12.75
N VAL A 48 12.94 18.64 12.56
CA VAL A 48 14.05 18.95 13.46
C VAL A 48 15.10 19.78 12.73
N THR A 49 15.77 20.68 13.47
CA THR A 49 16.88 21.47 12.94
C THR A 49 18.15 20.62 12.82
N PRO A 50 19.09 20.96 11.94
CA PRO A 50 20.32 20.18 11.76
C PRO A 50 21.14 19.96 13.05
N SER A 51 21.07 20.90 14.01
CA SER A 51 21.73 20.77 15.31
C SER A 51 21.19 19.65 16.18
N GLU A 52 19.92 19.27 16.00
CA GLU A 52 19.23 18.25 16.78
C GLU A 52 19.29 16.85 16.15
N VAL A 53 19.73 16.73 14.89
CA VAL A 53 19.68 15.45 14.14
C VAL A 53 20.54 14.38 14.79
N GLU A 54 21.71 14.73 15.33
CA GLU A 54 22.57 13.76 15.98
C GLU A 54 21.93 13.18 17.24
N GLU A 55 21.25 14.02 18.04
CA GLU A 55 20.49 13.59 19.23
C GLU A 55 19.27 12.75 18.79
N ALA A 56 18.54 13.20 17.77
CA ALA A 56 17.40 12.44 17.21
C ALA A 56 17.81 11.03 16.75
N LEU A 57 18.99 10.87 16.14
CA LEU A 57 19.52 9.57 15.73
C LEU A 57 20.03 8.71 16.90
N ASN A 58 20.40 9.34 18.05
CA ASN A 58 20.86 8.62 19.24
C ASN A 58 19.71 8.17 20.12
N ASP A 59 18.81 9.08 20.43
CA ASP A 59 17.82 8.95 21.51
C ASP A 59 16.39 8.97 20.97
N GLY A 60 16.21 9.30 19.68
CA GLY A 60 14.89 9.55 19.10
C GLY A 60 14.34 10.90 19.50
N MET A 61 13.16 11.21 18.98
CA MET A 61 12.44 12.45 19.29
C MET A 61 11.08 12.13 19.89
N GLY A 62 10.85 12.66 21.11
CA GLY A 62 9.58 12.51 21.82
C GLY A 62 8.47 13.32 21.15
N PHE A 63 7.27 12.77 21.11
CA PHE A 63 6.06 13.46 20.64
C PHE A 63 4.80 12.93 21.35
N ASP A 64 3.72 13.75 21.32
CA ASP A 64 2.42 13.34 21.83
C ASP A 64 1.64 12.53 20.78
N GLY A 65 1.47 11.24 21.05
CA GLY A 65 0.70 10.33 20.18
C GLY A 65 -0.81 10.40 20.36
N SER A 66 -1.35 11.07 21.39
CA SER A 66 -2.79 11.07 21.70
C SER A 66 -3.67 11.66 20.59
N SER A 67 -3.11 12.56 19.78
CA SER A 67 -3.77 13.16 18.62
C SER A 67 -3.56 12.39 17.30
N ILE A 68 -2.87 11.24 17.34
CA ILE A 68 -2.63 10.40 16.16
C ILE A 68 -3.71 9.32 16.08
N THR A 69 -4.37 9.23 14.92
CA THR A 69 -5.44 8.25 14.69
C THR A 69 -4.97 6.82 14.96
N GLY A 70 -5.66 6.14 15.86
CA GLY A 70 -5.39 4.73 16.22
C GLY A 70 -4.23 4.54 17.21
N PHE A 71 -3.58 5.62 17.67
CA PHE A 71 -2.58 5.56 18.73
C PHE A 71 -3.24 5.51 20.13
N ASN A 72 -2.44 5.65 21.17
CA ASN A 72 -2.91 5.50 22.53
C ASN A 72 -3.83 6.63 23.01
N ALA A 73 -4.50 6.39 24.14
CA ALA A 73 -5.27 7.41 24.84
C ALA A 73 -4.34 8.45 25.51
N ILE A 74 -4.93 9.54 25.99
CA ILE A 74 -4.20 10.69 26.57
C ILE A 74 -3.27 10.26 27.72
N GLU A 75 -3.65 9.26 28.50
CA GLU A 75 -2.90 8.79 29.67
C GLU A 75 -1.59 8.07 29.33
N GLU A 76 -1.44 7.61 28.06
CA GLU A 76 -0.25 6.89 27.57
C GLU A 76 0.24 7.52 26.24
N SER A 77 0.20 8.85 26.17
CA SER A 77 0.40 9.58 24.91
C SER A 77 1.85 9.76 24.50
N ASP A 78 2.79 9.69 25.46
CA ASP A 78 4.20 9.90 25.15
C ASP A 78 4.77 8.79 24.29
N MET A 79 5.25 9.16 23.11
CA MET A 79 5.87 8.27 22.12
C MET A 79 7.23 8.82 21.70
N VAL A 80 8.08 7.94 21.16
CA VAL A 80 9.38 8.34 20.62
C VAL A 80 9.50 7.87 19.17
N ALA A 81 9.81 8.80 18.28
CA ALA A 81 10.11 8.52 16.88
C ALA A 81 11.63 8.27 16.74
N ILE A 82 12.00 7.07 16.31
CA ILE A 82 13.38 6.66 16.04
C ILE A 82 13.63 6.72 14.53
N PRO A 83 14.41 7.71 14.03
CA PRO A 83 14.68 7.79 12.61
C PRO A 83 15.49 6.61 12.10
N ASP A 84 15.08 6.05 10.96
CA ASP A 84 15.83 5.03 10.22
C ASP A 84 16.78 5.75 9.24
N PRO A 85 18.10 5.82 9.49
CA PRO A 85 19.03 6.57 8.66
C PRO A 85 19.18 6.01 7.25
N SER A 86 18.88 4.72 7.03
CA SER A 86 18.90 4.10 5.71
C SER A 86 17.84 4.71 4.78
N THR A 87 16.83 5.35 5.34
CA THR A 87 15.74 5.99 4.61
C THR A 87 15.99 7.47 4.31
N PHE A 88 17.16 8.04 4.67
CA PHE A 88 17.47 9.44 4.41
C PHE A 88 17.37 9.81 2.93
N GLN A 89 16.51 10.78 2.59
CA GLN A 89 16.40 11.31 1.23
C GLN A 89 16.15 12.82 1.26
N LEU A 90 16.75 13.52 0.29
CA LEU A 90 16.48 14.94 0.05
C LEU A 90 15.07 15.07 -0.56
N MET A 91 14.32 16.05 -0.08
CA MET A 91 13.04 16.42 -0.69
C MET A 91 13.29 17.24 -1.97
N PRO A 92 12.47 17.05 -3.02
CA PRO A 92 12.58 17.88 -4.22
C PRO A 92 12.36 19.35 -3.91
N ALA A 93 13.36 20.19 -4.16
CA ALA A 93 13.32 21.63 -3.94
C ALA A 93 13.67 22.39 -5.21
N ARG A 94 13.06 23.56 -5.41
CA ARG A 94 13.44 24.51 -6.48
C ARG A 94 14.53 25.44 -5.99
N GLU A 95 15.22 26.09 -6.92
CA GLU A 95 16.21 27.10 -6.59
C GLU A 95 15.59 28.22 -5.72
N GLY A 96 16.22 28.49 -4.58
CA GLY A 96 15.75 29.49 -3.59
C GLY A 96 14.71 28.96 -2.57
N GLU A 97 14.25 27.71 -2.67
CA GLU A 97 13.46 27.08 -1.62
C GLU A 97 14.36 26.51 -0.52
N MET A 98 13.81 26.36 0.71
CA MET A 98 14.50 25.68 1.80
C MET A 98 14.80 24.23 1.41
N LYS A 99 16.00 23.77 1.69
CA LYS A 99 16.38 22.38 1.49
C LYS A 99 15.91 21.53 2.67
N MET A 100 15.04 20.61 2.38
CA MET A 100 14.54 19.64 3.35
C MET A 100 15.02 18.24 3.01
N ALA A 101 15.24 17.44 4.04
CA ALA A 101 15.42 16.00 3.92
C ALA A 101 14.37 15.29 4.77
N ARG A 102 14.17 13.99 4.52
CA ARG A 102 13.30 13.17 5.36
C ARG A 102 14.00 11.90 5.81
N MET A 103 13.62 11.39 6.98
CA MET A 103 13.84 10.01 7.42
C MET A 103 12.51 9.43 7.87
N ILE A 104 12.29 8.14 7.59
CA ILE A 104 11.12 7.42 8.10
C ILE A 104 11.47 6.85 9.46
N CYS A 105 10.54 6.94 10.41
CA CYS A 105 10.76 6.54 11.79
C CYS A 105 10.02 5.26 12.13
N ASP A 106 10.64 4.45 12.97
CA ASP A 106 9.96 3.46 13.78
C ASP A 106 9.46 4.13 15.07
N ILE A 107 8.26 3.80 15.53
CA ILE A 107 7.70 4.36 16.76
C ILE A 107 7.93 3.39 17.92
N VAL A 108 8.40 3.94 19.03
CA VAL A 108 8.62 3.17 20.26
C VAL A 108 7.95 3.86 21.46
N THR A 109 7.66 3.07 22.48
CA THR A 109 7.23 3.60 23.78
C THR A 109 8.41 4.28 24.52
N PRO A 110 8.16 5.11 25.55
CA PRO A 110 9.22 5.73 26.36
C PRO A 110 10.22 4.74 26.97
N ASP A 111 9.79 3.47 27.16
CA ASP A 111 10.66 2.39 27.64
C ASP A 111 11.52 1.77 26.52
N GLY A 112 11.43 2.28 25.31
CA GLY A 112 12.18 1.81 24.13
C GLY A 112 11.67 0.50 23.52
N ASN A 113 10.48 0.04 23.87
CA ASN A 113 9.86 -1.09 23.22
C ASN A 113 9.17 -0.65 21.92
N PRO A 114 9.20 -1.48 20.85
CA PRO A 114 8.42 -1.19 19.65
C PRO A 114 6.95 -0.95 20.00
N TYR A 115 6.38 0.09 19.40
CA TYR A 115 4.97 0.41 19.63
C TYR A 115 4.06 -0.48 18.82
N GLU A 116 3.15 -1.20 19.48
CA GLU A 116 2.21 -2.15 18.85
C GLU A 116 1.23 -1.48 17.85
N GLY A 117 1.06 -0.16 17.95
CA GLY A 117 0.21 0.65 17.07
C GLY A 117 0.94 1.23 15.85
N ASP A 118 2.24 0.98 15.67
CA ASP A 118 2.99 1.42 14.51
C ASP A 118 2.78 0.47 13.32
N PRO A 119 2.17 0.94 12.20
CA PRO A 119 2.00 0.12 11.01
C PRO A 119 3.31 -0.41 10.42
N ARG A 120 4.40 0.38 10.49
CA ARG A 120 5.72 -0.03 10.01
C ARG A 120 6.26 -1.21 10.81
N TYR A 121 6.05 -1.21 12.14
CA TYR A 121 6.41 -2.32 13.01
C TYR A 121 5.61 -3.59 12.70
N VAL A 122 4.33 -3.48 12.35
CA VAL A 122 3.51 -4.64 11.92
C VAL A 122 4.14 -5.33 10.71
N LEU A 123 4.58 -4.56 9.72
CA LEU A 123 5.25 -5.15 8.55
C LEU A 123 6.61 -5.77 8.93
N ARG A 124 7.39 -5.14 9.81
CA ARG A 124 8.64 -5.74 10.34
C ARG A 124 8.41 -7.11 10.98
N ARG A 125 7.37 -7.25 11.82
CA ARG A 125 7.00 -8.55 12.42
C ARG A 125 6.60 -9.59 11.38
N ALA A 126 5.87 -9.20 10.35
CA ALA A 126 5.51 -10.09 9.25
C ALA A 126 6.77 -10.61 8.52
N LEU A 127 7.74 -9.73 8.27
CA LEU A 127 9.02 -10.09 7.66
C LEU A 127 9.89 -10.98 8.57
N GLU A 128 9.83 -10.81 9.88
CA GLU A 128 10.48 -11.70 10.85
C GLU A 128 9.88 -13.12 10.80
N ARG A 129 8.55 -13.24 10.74
CA ARG A 129 7.86 -14.52 10.54
C ARG A 129 8.30 -15.18 9.23
N MET A 130 8.39 -14.42 8.15
CA MET A 130 8.86 -14.91 6.85
C MET A 130 10.28 -15.50 6.96
N ARG A 131 11.20 -14.79 7.63
CA ARG A 131 12.58 -15.28 7.84
C ARG A 131 12.61 -16.55 8.68
N ALA A 132 11.77 -16.66 9.70
CA ALA A 132 11.63 -17.86 10.52
C ALA A 132 11.18 -19.09 9.71
N LEU A 133 10.49 -18.88 8.57
CA LEU A 133 10.10 -19.94 7.63
C LEU A 133 11.14 -20.23 6.55
N GLY A 134 12.31 -19.57 6.59
CA GLY A 134 13.42 -19.81 5.68
C GLY A 134 13.41 -18.99 4.39
N PHE A 135 12.62 -17.91 4.32
CA PHE A 135 12.66 -16.96 3.22
C PHE A 135 13.42 -15.70 3.63
N ASP A 136 14.24 -15.15 2.73
CA ASP A 136 15.09 -14.00 3.05
C ASP A 136 14.39 -12.67 2.73
N THR A 137 13.68 -12.63 1.59
CA THR A 137 13.12 -11.40 1.06
C THR A 137 11.70 -11.61 0.54
N PHE A 138 10.82 -10.70 0.89
CA PHE A 138 9.52 -10.50 0.27
C PHE A 138 9.60 -9.28 -0.62
N ASN A 139 9.63 -9.47 -1.93
CA ASN A 139 9.62 -8.40 -2.91
C ASN A 139 8.19 -8.03 -3.27
N VAL A 140 7.94 -6.72 -3.35
CA VAL A 140 6.65 -6.14 -3.68
C VAL A 140 6.83 -5.07 -4.76
N GLY A 141 5.96 -5.07 -5.77
CA GLY A 141 5.89 -4.04 -6.82
C GLY A 141 4.43 -3.61 -7.01
N PRO A 142 3.99 -2.52 -6.37
CA PRO A 142 2.65 -1.98 -6.54
C PRO A 142 2.58 -1.05 -7.75
N GLU A 143 1.49 -1.15 -8.50
CA GLU A 143 1.10 -0.27 -9.62
C GLU A 143 0.04 0.71 -9.09
N LEU A 144 0.42 1.96 -8.80
CA LEU A 144 -0.49 2.93 -8.19
C LEU A 144 -1.13 3.82 -9.24
N GLU A 145 -2.41 3.63 -9.47
CA GLU A 145 -3.22 4.51 -10.30
C GLU A 145 -3.74 5.71 -9.49
N TYR A 146 -3.90 6.86 -10.17
CA TYR A 146 -4.44 8.07 -9.56
C TYR A 146 -5.14 8.95 -10.60
N PHE A 147 -6.02 9.85 -10.11
CA PHE A 147 -6.67 10.87 -10.93
C PHE A 147 -6.10 12.25 -10.67
N LEU A 148 -6.10 13.07 -11.73
CA LEU A 148 -5.82 14.50 -11.67
C LEU A 148 -7.09 15.28 -12.00
N PHE A 149 -7.42 16.26 -11.16
CA PHE A 149 -8.56 17.17 -11.36
C PHE A 149 -8.10 18.62 -11.38
N GLU A 150 -8.92 19.50 -11.96
CA GLU A 150 -8.63 20.93 -11.99
C GLU A 150 -8.50 21.52 -10.58
N ASN A 151 -9.24 20.96 -9.60
CA ASN A 151 -9.23 21.44 -8.21
C ASN A 151 -9.73 20.32 -7.26
N ASP A 152 -9.74 20.64 -5.94
CA ASP A 152 -10.17 19.72 -4.88
C ASP A 152 -11.67 19.79 -4.53
N LYS A 153 -12.48 20.48 -5.34
CA LYS A 153 -13.91 20.73 -5.07
C LYS A 153 -14.84 19.98 -6.01
N GLY A 154 -14.31 19.46 -7.10
CA GLY A 154 -15.06 18.71 -8.10
C GLY A 154 -14.21 17.63 -8.76
N THR A 155 -14.78 17.00 -9.78
CA THR A 155 -14.14 15.94 -10.56
C THR A 155 -13.97 16.37 -12.02
N GLU A 156 -13.73 17.65 -12.24
CA GLU A 156 -13.44 18.22 -13.56
C GLU A 156 -12.09 17.67 -14.04
N THR A 157 -12.13 16.92 -15.16
CA THR A 157 -10.98 16.24 -15.74
C THR A 157 -10.11 17.23 -16.52
N LEU A 158 -8.81 16.96 -16.61
CA LEU A 158 -7.86 17.73 -17.41
C LEU A 158 -7.91 17.35 -18.89
N ASP A 159 -8.33 16.12 -19.18
CA ASP A 159 -8.40 15.56 -20.52
C ASP A 159 -9.47 14.47 -20.61
N GLU A 160 -9.72 14.04 -21.85
CA GLU A 160 -10.57 12.90 -22.21
C GLU A 160 -9.70 11.75 -22.77
N GLY A 161 -8.45 11.67 -22.35
CA GLY A 161 -7.52 10.61 -22.74
C GLY A 161 -8.00 9.22 -22.28
N GLY A 162 -7.47 8.20 -22.92
CA GLY A 162 -7.68 6.81 -22.54
C GLY A 162 -6.36 6.05 -22.48
N TYR A 163 -6.44 4.74 -22.34
CA TYR A 163 -5.27 3.87 -22.16
C TYR A 163 -4.19 4.10 -23.21
N PHE A 164 -2.98 4.43 -22.76
CA PHE A 164 -1.82 4.79 -23.58
C PHE A 164 -2.03 6.00 -24.50
N ALA A 165 -2.95 6.91 -24.13
CA ALA A 165 -3.11 8.16 -24.87
C ALA A 165 -1.80 8.94 -24.91
N MET A 166 -1.57 9.60 -26.04
CA MET A 166 -0.40 10.43 -26.33
C MET A 166 -0.86 11.78 -26.87
N THR A 167 0.05 12.74 -26.92
CA THR A 167 -0.15 14.04 -27.57
C THR A 167 -1.13 14.96 -26.84
N THR A 168 -1.98 15.66 -27.59
CA THR A 168 -2.97 16.62 -27.04
C THR A 168 -4.11 15.97 -26.23
N LEU A 169 -4.25 14.64 -26.28
CA LEU A 169 -5.22 13.89 -25.50
C LEU A 169 -4.70 13.48 -24.10
N ASP A 170 -3.44 13.75 -23.81
CA ASP A 170 -2.77 13.51 -22.53
C ASP A 170 -2.24 14.83 -22.00
N ALA A 171 -3.07 15.57 -21.31
CA ALA A 171 -2.74 16.90 -20.80
C ALA A 171 -1.70 16.86 -19.67
N ALA A 172 -1.53 15.73 -18.99
CA ALA A 172 -0.70 15.61 -17.80
C ALA A 172 0.65 14.91 -18.03
N SER A 173 1.06 14.67 -19.28
CA SER A 173 2.33 13.99 -19.57
C SER A 173 3.56 14.71 -18.96
N GLY A 174 3.56 16.04 -18.96
CA GLY A 174 4.61 16.86 -18.33
C GLY A 174 4.64 16.72 -16.80
N LEU A 175 3.48 16.63 -16.16
CA LEU A 175 3.39 16.41 -14.71
C LEU A 175 3.91 15.02 -14.32
N ARG A 176 3.60 13.98 -15.10
CA ARG A 176 4.16 12.64 -14.86
C ARG A 176 5.69 12.64 -15.00
N GLN A 177 6.24 13.32 -16.02
CA GLN A 177 7.70 13.44 -16.18
C GLN A 177 8.35 14.17 -15.00
N GLU A 178 7.79 15.28 -14.53
CA GLU A 178 8.29 16.00 -13.35
C GLU A 178 8.21 15.10 -12.09
N THR A 179 7.13 14.35 -11.95
CA THR A 179 6.95 13.40 -10.84
C THR A 179 8.00 12.28 -10.88
N VAL A 180 8.27 11.70 -12.04
CA VAL A 180 9.30 10.68 -12.21
C VAL A 180 10.68 11.22 -11.81
N HIS A 181 11.07 12.39 -12.32
CA HIS A 181 12.34 13.00 -11.94
C HIS A 181 12.46 13.25 -10.44
N ALA A 182 11.37 13.69 -9.80
CA ALA A 182 11.35 13.90 -8.36
C ALA A 182 11.51 12.57 -7.59
N LEU A 183 10.79 11.52 -7.99
CA LEU A 183 10.86 10.19 -7.34
C LEU A 183 12.26 9.57 -7.53
N GLU A 184 12.81 9.60 -8.76
CA GLU A 184 14.15 9.08 -9.03
C GLU A 184 15.23 9.84 -8.25
N SER A 185 15.11 11.17 -8.09
CA SER A 185 16.02 11.96 -7.26
C SER A 185 15.98 11.57 -5.78
N MET A 186 14.86 10.97 -5.33
CA MET A 186 14.70 10.42 -4.00
C MET A 186 15.07 8.92 -3.90
N GLY A 187 15.72 8.37 -4.92
CA GLY A 187 16.15 6.98 -4.94
C GLY A 187 15.03 5.96 -5.18
N ILE A 188 13.89 6.39 -5.71
CA ILE A 188 12.76 5.53 -6.06
C ILE A 188 12.81 5.22 -7.56
N PRO A 189 13.28 4.03 -7.98
CA PRO A 189 13.40 3.70 -9.40
C PRO A 189 12.03 3.52 -10.05
N ILE A 190 11.83 4.14 -11.20
CA ILE A 190 10.61 4.04 -12.00
C ILE A 190 10.84 3.08 -13.17
N GLU A 191 9.84 2.26 -13.50
CA GLU A 191 9.90 1.31 -14.61
C GLU A 191 9.28 1.89 -15.88
N TYR A 192 8.04 2.38 -15.81
CA TYR A 192 7.36 3.10 -16.88
C TYR A 192 6.20 3.94 -16.38
N VAL A 193 5.62 4.75 -17.29
CA VAL A 193 4.51 5.65 -16.98
C VAL A 193 3.57 5.75 -18.17
N HIS A 194 2.29 5.88 -17.92
CA HIS A 194 1.29 6.05 -18.98
C HIS A 194 0.02 6.73 -18.50
N HIS A 195 -0.82 7.12 -19.47
CA HIS A 195 -2.20 7.48 -19.25
C HIS A 195 -3.02 6.20 -19.09
N GLU A 196 -3.88 6.16 -18.08
CA GLU A 196 -4.78 5.05 -17.80
C GLU A 196 -6.10 5.11 -18.60
N VAL A 197 -7.03 4.14 -18.36
CA VAL A 197 -8.28 3.98 -19.10
C VAL A 197 -9.24 5.14 -18.88
N GLY A 198 -9.35 5.62 -17.63
CA GLY A 198 -10.26 6.72 -17.29
C GLY A 198 -9.72 8.09 -17.71
N PRO A 199 -10.61 9.05 -18.05
CA PRO A 199 -10.19 10.42 -18.32
C PRO A 199 -9.42 11.00 -17.12
N SER A 200 -8.30 11.68 -17.40
CA SER A 200 -7.39 12.21 -16.38
C SER A 200 -6.87 11.16 -15.37
N GLN A 201 -6.86 9.88 -15.76
CA GLN A 201 -6.31 8.80 -14.93
C GLN A 201 -4.89 8.46 -15.39
N HIS A 202 -3.99 8.28 -14.44
CA HIS A 202 -2.55 8.11 -14.67
C HIS A 202 -1.98 6.99 -13.80
N GLU A 203 -0.88 6.41 -14.29
CA GLU A 203 -0.10 5.41 -13.59
C GLU A 203 1.39 5.68 -13.76
N ILE A 204 2.14 5.47 -12.68
CA ILE A 204 3.60 5.54 -12.64
C ILE A 204 4.09 4.32 -11.87
N ASP A 205 4.73 3.38 -12.55
CA ASP A 205 5.13 2.11 -11.97
C ASP A 205 6.53 2.17 -11.40
N MET A 206 6.60 1.88 -10.10
CA MET A 206 7.86 1.72 -9.40
C MET A 206 8.45 0.34 -9.65
N ARG A 207 9.77 0.23 -9.81
CA ARG A 207 10.43 -1.07 -9.76
C ARG A 207 10.20 -1.71 -8.40
N PHE A 208 9.98 -3.03 -8.40
CA PHE A 208 9.82 -3.79 -7.17
C PHE A 208 11.02 -3.60 -6.22
N ALA A 209 10.74 -3.66 -4.92
CA ALA A 209 11.73 -3.58 -3.85
C ALA A 209 11.32 -4.51 -2.68
N PRO A 210 12.19 -4.73 -1.69
CA PRO A 210 11.81 -5.37 -0.44
C PRO A 210 10.62 -4.67 0.21
N ALA A 211 9.68 -5.43 0.77
CA ALA A 211 8.36 -4.92 1.15
C ALA A 211 8.38 -3.71 2.11
N LEU A 212 9.33 -3.64 3.05
CA LEU A 212 9.43 -2.49 3.96
C LEU A 212 9.82 -1.22 3.20
N GLU A 213 10.85 -1.32 2.37
CA GLU A 213 11.32 -0.24 1.49
C GLU A 213 10.19 0.16 0.52
N MET A 214 9.48 -0.79 -0.08
CA MET A 214 8.38 -0.48 -0.98
C MET A 214 7.19 0.18 -0.27
N ALA A 215 6.89 -0.17 0.97
CA ALA A 215 5.88 0.53 1.74
C ALA A 215 6.31 1.99 2.02
N ASP A 216 7.58 2.21 2.37
CA ASP A 216 8.19 3.53 2.51
C ASP A 216 8.14 4.32 1.18
N HIS A 217 8.42 3.68 0.04
CA HIS A 217 8.30 4.26 -1.31
C HIS A 217 6.85 4.63 -1.63
N THR A 218 5.89 3.78 -1.30
CA THR A 218 4.46 4.01 -1.58
C THR A 218 3.92 5.26 -0.87
N VAL A 219 4.26 5.47 0.39
CA VAL A 219 3.83 6.69 1.10
C VAL A 219 4.54 7.93 0.57
N THR A 220 5.82 7.80 0.18
CA THR A 220 6.59 8.88 -0.46
C THR A 220 5.99 9.24 -1.82
N TYR A 221 5.72 8.25 -2.67
CA TYR A 221 5.09 8.39 -3.98
C TYR A 221 3.79 9.20 -3.89
N ARG A 222 2.88 8.79 -3.00
CA ARG A 222 1.59 9.49 -2.83
C ARG A 222 1.75 10.96 -2.46
N LEU A 223 2.73 11.30 -1.64
CA LEU A 223 3.03 12.68 -1.29
C LEU A 223 3.56 13.44 -2.50
N ILE A 224 4.59 12.91 -3.18
CA ILE A 224 5.26 13.60 -4.31
C ILE A 224 4.28 13.86 -5.46
N VAL A 225 3.44 12.88 -5.83
CA VAL A 225 2.38 13.08 -6.84
C VAL A 225 1.47 14.26 -6.46
N LYS A 226 0.99 14.29 -5.21
CA LYS A 226 0.12 15.38 -4.72
C LYS A 226 0.83 16.74 -4.68
N GLU A 227 2.08 16.77 -4.25
CA GLU A 227 2.86 18.01 -4.15
C GLU A 227 3.14 18.61 -5.55
N ILE A 228 3.50 17.78 -6.52
CA ILE A 228 3.76 18.24 -7.89
C ILE A 228 2.47 18.71 -8.54
N ALA A 229 1.37 17.97 -8.41
CA ALA A 229 0.07 18.39 -8.92
C ALA A 229 -0.35 19.74 -8.31
N LYS A 230 -0.25 19.89 -6.99
CA LYS A 230 -0.58 21.12 -6.27
C LYS A 230 0.30 22.30 -6.72
N LYS A 231 1.61 22.12 -6.89
CA LYS A 231 2.53 23.15 -7.41
C LYS A 231 2.18 23.60 -8.83
N ALA A 232 1.59 22.72 -9.63
CA ALA A 232 1.09 23.02 -10.97
C ALA A 232 -0.33 23.60 -10.99
N GLY A 233 -0.99 23.72 -9.83
CA GLY A 233 -2.35 24.26 -9.70
C GLY A 233 -3.46 23.24 -9.85
N TYR A 234 -3.14 21.94 -9.82
CA TYR A 234 -4.08 20.83 -9.96
C TYR A 234 -4.24 20.04 -8.65
N HIS A 235 -5.21 19.12 -8.63
CA HIS A 235 -5.46 18.22 -7.50
C HIS A 235 -5.26 16.76 -7.91
N ALA A 236 -4.32 16.07 -7.26
CA ALA A 236 -4.14 14.63 -7.41
C ALA A 236 -4.85 13.86 -6.30
N THR A 237 -5.57 12.81 -6.67
CA THR A 237 -6.25 11.94 -5.71
C THR A 237 -6.00 10.47 -5.97
N PHE A 238 -5.80 9.72 -4.89
CA PHE A 238 -5.75 8.26 -4.87
C PHE A 238 -7.09 7.63 -4.44
N MET A 239 -8.17 8.40 -4.52
CA MET A 239 -9.51 7.91 -4.25
C MET A 239 -9.86 6.75 -5.18
N PRO A 240 -10.28 5.57 -4.67
CA PRO A 240 -10.48 4.38 -5.47
C PRO A 240 -11.52 4.50 -6.59
N LYS A 241 -12.56 5.32 -6.39
CA LYS A 241 -13.62 5.55 -7.38
C LYS A 241 -14.10 7.00 -7.31
N PRO A 242 -13.41 7.96 -7.92
CA PRO A 242 -13.82 9.37 -7.87
C PRO A 242 -14.91 9.72 -8.87
N ILE A 243 -15.00 9.04 -10.02
CA ILE A 243 -15.97 9.34 -11.09
C ILE A 243 -16.94 8.18 -11.27
N PHE A 244 -18.25 8.50 -11.23
CA PHE A 244 -19.30 7.53 -11.53
C PHE A 244 -19.28 7.17 -13.02
N GLY A 245 -19.37 5.87 -13.32
CA GLY A 245 -19.39 5.38 -14.69
C GLY A 245 -18.02 5.10 -15.32
N GLU A 246 -16.94 5.63 -14.75
CA GLU A 246 -15.56 5.42 -15.21
C GLU A 246 -14.86 4.28 -14.45
N ASN A 247 -13.69 3.83 -14.92
CA ASN A 247 -12.84 2.91 -14.16
C ASN A 247 -12.37 3.56 -12.86
N GLY A 248 -12.14 2.77 -11.83
CA GLY A 248 -11.54 3.23 -10.58
C GLY A 248 -10.04 3.01 -10.55
N SER A 249 -9.35 3.58 -9.55
CA SER A 249 -7.92 3.41 -9.35
C SER A 249 -7.61 2.17 -8.52
N GLY A 250 -6.78 1.29 -9.09
CA GLY A 250 -6.22 0.11 -8.46
C GLY A 250 -4.81 0.34 -7.92
N MET A 251 -4.38 -0.61 -7.10
CA MET A 251 -2.98 -0.81 -6.74
C MET A 251 -2.67 -2.30 -6.91
N HIS A 252 -2.54 -2.73 -8.17
CA HIS A 252 -2.17 -4.11 -8.44
C HIS A 252 -0.81 -4.38 -7.79
N THR A 253 -0.73 -5.43 -7.01
CA THR A 253 0.45 -5.65 -6.18
C THR A 253 1.13 -6.95 -6.58
N HIS A 254 2.26 -6.83 -7.26
CA HIS A 254 3.16 -7.94 -7.59
C HIS A 254 3.92 -8.38 -6.36
N GLN A 255 4.04 -9.71 -6.17
CA GLN A 255 4.62 -10.30 -4.98
C GLN A 255 5.48 -11.51 -5.33
N SER A 256 6.61 -11.65 -4.66
CA SER A 256 7.45 -12.86 -4.74
C SER A 256 8.29 -13.03 -3.47
N LEU A 257 8.56 -14.30 -3.11
CA LEU A 257 9.49 -14.67 -2.03
C LEU A 257 10.82 -15.12 -2.61
N PHE A 258 11.90 -14.83 -1.90
CA PHE A 258 13.25 -15.22 -2.27
C PHE A 258 13.93 -15.97 -1.13
N THR A 259 14.81 -16.92 -1.50
CA THR A 259 15.72 -17.65 -0.61
C THR A 259 17.08 -17.75 -1.28
N ASP A 260 18.14 -17.35 -0.60
CA ASP A 260 19.53 -17.37 -1.12
C ASP A 260 19.65 -16.68 -2.50
N GLY A 261 18.95 -15.56 -2.68
CA GLY A 261 18.93 -14.79 -3.92
C GLY A 261 18.18 -15.44 -5.09
N ARG A 262 17.44 -16.54 -4.85
CA ARG A 262 16.64 -17.26 -5.85
C ARG A 262 15.15 -17.03 -5.60
N ASN A 263 14.41 -16.91 -6.67
CA ASN A 263 12.95 -16.80 -6.60
C ASN A 263 12.32 -18.12 -6.12
N ALA A 264 11.71 -18.09 -4.94
CA ALA A 264 11.10 -19.27 -4.31
C ALA A 264 9.78 -19.69 -4.96
N PHE A 265 9.20 -18.85 -5.83
CA PHE A 265 7.94 -19.17 -6.54
C PHE A 265 8.17 -19.95 -7.82
N PHE A 266 9.40 -20.00 -8.36
CA PHE A 266 9.69 -20.64 -9.63
C PHE A 266 9.93 -22.13 -9.50
N ASP A 267 9.35 -22.91 -10.43
CA ASP A 267 9.66 -24.32 -10.70
C ASP A 267 9.58 -24.58 -12.22
N GLY A 268 10.71 -24.92 -12.83
CA GLY A 268 10.79 -25.11 -14.28
C GLY A 268 10.03 -26.33 -14.81
N ASP A 269 9.79 -27.35 -13.98
CA ASP A 269 9.13 -28.61 -14.35
C ASP A 269 7.59 -28.55 -14.17
N ASP A 270 7.08 -27.50 -13.50
CA ASP A 270 5.65 -27.32 -13.27
C ASP A 270 4.95 -26.74 -14.51
N GLN A 271 3.72 -27.17 -14.76
CA GLN A 271 2.90 -26.68 -15.89
C GLN A 271 2.64 -25.16 -15.89
N TRP A 272 2.64 -24.54 -14.72
CA TRP A 272 2.45 -23.10 -14.52
C TRP A 272 3.74 -22.36 -14.17
N HIS A 273 4.87 -23.10 -14.15
CA HIS A 273 6.18 -22.66 -13.65
C HIS A 273 6.12 -22.14 -12.21
N LEU A 274 5.24 -22.72 -11.38
CA LEU A 274 5.05 -22.39 -9.97
C LEU A 274 5.55 -23.52 -9.07
N SER A 275 6.40 -23.18 -8.13
CA SER A 275 6.82 -24.10 -7.06
C SER A 275 5.66 -24.43 -6.10
N ALA A 276 5.84 -25.46 -5.29
CA ALA A 276 4.91 -25.78 -4.21
C ALA A 276 4.69 -24.59 -3.27
N ALA A 277 5.75 -23.84 -2.94
CA ALA A 277 5.67 -22.63 -2.11
C ALA A 277 4.85 -21.52 -2.80
N GLY A 278 5.09 -21.26 -4.09
CA GLY A 278 4.33 -20.28 -4.85
C GLY A 278 2.85 -20.62 -4.93
N LYS A 279 2.51 -21.87 -5.20
CA LYS A 279 1.12 -22.38 -5.22
C LYS A 279 0.43 -22.21 -3.87
N ALA A 280 1.09 -22.66 -2.80
CA ALA A 280 0.54 -22.56 -1.45
C ALA A 280 0.38 -21.12 -0.98
N PHE A 281 1.30 -20.22 -1.33
CA PHE A 281 1.21 -18.78 -1.07
C PHE A 281 -0.04 -18.17 -1.72
N ILE A 282 -0.26 -18.44 -3.01
CA ILE A 282 -1.43 -17.97 -3.76
C ILE A 282 -2.72 -18.53 -3.14
N ALA A 283 -2.73 -19.84 -2.83
CA ALA A 283 -3.88 -20.49 -2.19
C ALA A 283 -4.23 -19.86 -0.83
N GLY A 284 -3.21 -19.48 -0.04
CA GLY A 284 -3.38 -18.76 1.21
C GLY A 284 -4.05 -17.40 1.01
N GLN A 285 -3.58 -16.61 0.06
CA GLN A 285 -4.19 -15.31 -0.24
C GLN A 285 -5.63 -15.44 -0.76
N LEU A 286 -5.92 -16.42 -1.64
CA LEU A 286 -7.29 -16.68 -2.09
C LEU A 286 -8.21 -17.06 -0.93
N ARG A 287 -7.77 -17.95 -0.05
CA ARG A 287 -8.55 -18.42 1.09
C ARG A 287 -8.93 -17.29 2.04
N HIS A 288 -8.00 -16.38 2.31
CA HIS A 288 -8.15 -15.31 3.30
C HIS A 288 -8.56 -13.96 2.70
N ALA A 289 -8.71 -13.85 1.37
CA ALA A 289 -9.00 -12.59 0.68
C ALA A 289 -10.19 -11.83 1.27
N ARG A 290 -11.28 -12.52 1.58
CA ARG A 290 -12.49 -11.91 2.16
C ARG A 290 -12.26 -11.37 3.57
N GLU A 291 -11.45 -12.06 4.37
CA GLU A 291 -11.17 -11.72 5.76
C GLU A 291 -10.29 -10.48 5.90
N ILE A 292 -9.40 -10.25 4.91
CA ILE A 292 -8.47 -9.13 4.91
C ILE A 292 -8.89 -8.01 3.96
N ALA A 293 -10.07 -8.11 3.33
CA ALA A 293 -10.53 -7.14 2.34
C ALA A 293 -10.59 -5.71 2.91
N ALA A 294 -11.04 -5.53 4.15
CA ALA A 294 -11.08 -4.23 4.80
C ALA A 294 -9.69 -3.58 5.00
N ILE A 295 -8.58 -4.31 4.81
CA ILE A 295 -7.23 -3.78 4.95
C ILE A 295 -6.71 -3.25 3.62
N PHE A 296 -6.86 -4.01 2.52
CA PHE A 296 -6.39 -3.60 1.19
C PHE A 296 -7.40 -2.74 0.41
N ALA A 297 -8.66 -2.70 0.87
CA ALA A 297 -9.76 -1.88 0.37
C ALA A 297 -10.48 -1.23 1.57
N GLN A 298 -9.79 -0.27 2.20
CA GLN A 298 -10.07 0.17 3.57
C GLN A 298 -11.14 1.25 3.70
N TRP A 299 -11.64 1.82 2.59
CA TRP A 299 -12.57 2.94 2.60
C TRP A 299 -13.95 2.54 2.09
N VAL A 300 -15.00 3.24 2.50
CA VAL A 300 -16.32 3.08 1.88
C VAL A 300 -16.24 3.20 0.36
N ASN A 301 -15.43 4.12 -0.13
CA ASN A 301 -15.24 4.33 -1.56
C ASN A 301 -14.54 3.18 -2.28
N SER A 302 -13.72 2.37 -1.59
CA SER A 302 -13.08 1.18 -2.14
C SER A 302 -14.10 0.20 -2.74
N TYR A 303 -15.26 0.07 -2.11
CA TYR A 303 -16.35 -0.82 -2.55
C TYR A 303 -17.19 -0.24 -3.69
N LYS A 304 -16.98 1.03 -4.04
CA LYS A 304 -17.50 1.63 -5.30
C LYS A 304 -16.62 1.26 -6.50
N ARG A 305 -15.32 0.99 -6.28
CA ARG A 305 -14.40 0.43 -7.27
C ARG A 305 -14.62 -1.08 -7.43
N LEU A 306 -14.72 -1.84 -6.34
CA LEU A 306 -14.84 -3.31 -6.34
C LEU A 306 -16.25 -3.75 -6.78
N VAL A 307 -16.64 -3.38 -8.00
CA VAL A 307 -17.90 -3.76 -8.65
C VAL A 307 -17.62 -4.42 -10.01
N PRO A 308 -18.42 -5.43 -10.44
CA PRO A 308 -18.22 -6.07 -11.73
C PRO A 308 -18.38 -5.09 -12.89
N GLY A 309 -17.54 -5.24 -13.93
CA GLY A 309 -17.70 -4.49 -15.19
C GLY A 309 -16.79 -3.27 -15.37
N TYR A 310 -15.94 -2.94 -14.38
CA TYR A 310 -15.00 -1.82 -14.45
C TYR A 310 -13.54 -2.26 -14.22
N GLU A 311 -13.17 -3.41 -14.78
CA GLU A 311 -11.83 -4.01 -14.66
C GLU A 311 -11.34 -4.32 -13.23
N ALA A 312 -12.18 -4.08 -12.22
CA ALA A 312 -11.86 -4.39 -10.84
C ALA A 312 -12.17 -5.86 -10.51
N PRO A 313 -11.23 -6.64 -9.98
CA PRO A 313 -11.44 -8.05 -9.65
C PRO A 313 -12.25 -8.18 -8.38
N VAL A 314 -13.40 -8.83 -8.47
CA VAL A 314 -14.29 -9.07 -7.32
C VAL A 314 -14.46 -10.55 -6.98
N TYR A 315 -14.02 -11.44 -7.87
CA TYR A 315 -14.19 -12.90 -7.72
C TYR A 315 -12.90 -13.55 -7.24
N VAL A 316 -12.99 -14.32 -6.18
CA VAL A 316 -11.86 -15.00 -5.54
C VAL A 316 -11.47 -16.21 -6.40
N ALA A 317 -10.60 -15.97 -7.36
CA ALA A 317 -10.04 -16.96 -8.27
C ALA A 317 -8.65 -16.49 -8.75
N TRP A 318 -7.88 -17.39 -9.34
CA TRP A 318 -6.62 -17.05 -9.99
C TRP A 318 -6.60 -17.47 -11.46
N SER A 319 -5.71 -16.87 -12.23
CA SER A 319 -5.53 -17.16 -13.65
C SER A 319 -4.16 -16.70 -14.15
N GLN A 320 -3.70 -17.23 -15.30
CA GLN A 320 -2.54 -16.69 -16.01
C GLN A 320 -2.91 -15.59 -17.03
N ARG A 321 -4.09 -15.66 -17.63
CA ARG A 321 -4.48 -14.79 -18.77
C ARG A 321 -5.67 -13.90 -18.46
N ASN A 322 -6.54 -14.33 -17.56
CA ASN A 322 -7.79 -13.65 -17.29
C ASN A 322 -7.61 -12.52 -16.25
N ARG A 323 -7.76 -11.27 -16.70
CA ARG A 323 -7.66 -10.07 -15.84
C ARG A 323 -8.86 -9.89 -14.89
N SER A 324 -9.94 -10.67 -15.05
CA SER A 324 -11.07 -10.64 -14.10
C SER A 324 -10.84 -11.46 -12.83
N ALA A 325 -9.76 -12.24 -12.76
CA ALA A 325 -9.37 -13.01 -11.58
C ALA A 325 -8.72 -12.12 -10.52
N LEU A 326 -8.91 -12.47 -9.24
CA LEU A 326 -8.32 -11.74 -8.10
C LEU A 326 -6.79 -11.76 -8.13
N ILE A 327 -6.22 -12.93 -8.46
CA ILE A 327 -4.78 -13.10 -8.57
C ILE A 327 -4.43 -13.53 -9.99
N ARG A 328 -3.50 -12.80 -10.61
CA ARG A 328 -2.93 -13.14 -11.91
C ARG A 328 -1.48 -13.58 -11.76
N ILE A 329 -1.12 -14.64 -12.48
CA ILE A 329 0.26 -15.09 -12.59
C ILE A 329 0.74 -14.71 -13.99
N PRO A 330 1.63 -13.73 -14.16
CA PRO A 330 2.15 -13.38 -15.46
C PRO A 330 2.82 -14.58 -16.15
N LEU A 331 2.65 -14.67 -17.47
CA LEU A 331 3.22 -15.77 -18.24
C LEU A 331 4.75 -15.78 -18.13
N TYR A 332 5.30 -16.95 -17.84
CA TYR A 332 6.75 -17.16 -17.80
C TYR A 332 7.38 -16.91 -19.19
N LYS A 333 8.51 -16.24 -19.19
CA LYS A 333 9.38 -16.09 -20.36
C LYS A 333 10.67 -16.87 -20.09
N PRO A 334 11.13 -17.72 -21.02
CA PRO A 334 12.38 -18.47 -20.85
C PRO A 334 13.56 -17.55 -20.46
N GLY A 335 14.30 -17.92 -19.42
CA GLY A 335 15.40 -17.13 -18.86
C GLY A 335 14.97 -16.01 -17.90
N SER A 336 13.69 -15.98 -17.48
CA SER A 336 13.14 -14.96 -16.55
C SER A 336 12.62 -15.59 -15.26
N GLU A 337 13.33 -16.60 -14.73
CA GLU A 337 12.97 -17.33 -13.50
C GLU A 337 12.77 -16.39 -12.31
N GLN A 338 13.65 -15.38 -12.21
CA GLN A 338 13.64 -14.38 -11.16
C GLN A 338 12.39 -13.46 -11.21
N ALA A 339 11.70 -13.39 -12.34
CA ALA A 339 10.52 -12.56 -12.55
C ALA A 339 9.19 -13.27 -12.24
N THR A 340 9.23 -14.55 -11.78
CA THR A 340 8.04 -15.30 -11.37
C THR A 340 7.39 -14.64 -10.16
N ARG A 341 6.11 -14.28 -10.29
CA ARG A 341 5.40 -13.49 -9.28
C ARG A 341 3.90 -13.73 -9.31
N ALA A 342 3.25 -13.43 -8.21
CA ALA A 342 1.79 -13.36 -8.10
C ALA A 342 1.37 -11.88 -8.07
N GLU A 343 0.42 -11.50 -8.91
CA GLU A 343 -0.19 -10.17 -8.94
C GLU A 343 -1.57 -10.25 -8.29
N ILE A 344 -1.73 -9.69 -7.11
CA ILE A 344 -3.04 -9.49 -6.51
C ILE A 344 -3.60 -8.13 -6.96
N ARG A 345 -4.82 -8.13 -7.48
CA ARG A 345 -5.39 -6.99 -8.23
C ARG A 345 -6.44 -6.19 -7.46
N CYS A 346 -6.90 -6.68 -6.32
CA CYS A 346 -7.96 -6.04 -5.54
C CYS A 346 -7.52 -4.86 -4.66
N PRO A 347 -6.27 -4.72 -4.18
CA PRO A 347 -5.88 -3.54 -3.42
C PRO A 347 -6.11 -2.24 -4.18
N ASP A 348 -6.36 -1.17 -3.44
CA ASP A 348 -6.45 0.18 -4.01
C ASP A 348 -5.35 1.10 -3.46
N PRO A 349 -5.02 2.20 -4.18
CA PRO A 349 -3.88 3.04 -3.84
C PRO A 349 -4.09 3.92 -2.59
N ALA A 350 -5.29 3.89 -1.98
CA ALA A 350 -5.60 4.62 -0.76
C ALA A 350 -5.40 3.79 0.52
N CYS A 351 -5.07 2.50 0.40
CA CYS A 351 -4.85 1.63 1.56
C CYS A 351 -3.56 1.98 2.31
N ASN A 352 -3.45 1.53 3.57
CA ASN A 352 -2.20 1.57 4.32
C ASN A 352 -1.24 0.51 3.77
N PRO A 353 -0.11 0.86 3.11
CA PRO A 353 0.75 -0.10 2.45
C PRO A 353 1.43 -1.05 3.44
N TYR A 354 1.80 -0.58 4.64
CA TYR A 354 2.42 -1.43 5.65
C TYR A 354 1.49 -2.54 6.12
N LEU A 355 0.24 -2.18 6.45
CA LEU A 355 -0.76 -3.16 6.91
C LEU A 355 -1.19 -4.09 5.77
N THR A 356 -1.33 -3.55 4.55
CA THR A 356 -1.67 -4.33 3.36
C THR A 356 -0.59 -5.36 3.05
N PHE A 357 0.67 -4.97 2.96
CA PHE A 357 1.76 -5.91 2.65
C PHE A 357 1.96 -6.94 3.77
N ALA A 358 1.82 -6.52 5.04
CA ALA A 358 1.88 -7.44 6.17
C ALA A 358 0.78 -8.50 6.14
N THR A 359 -0.47 -8.11 5.89
CA THR A 359 -1.59 -9.07 5.86
C THR A 359 -1.55 -9.98 4.64
N LEU A 360 -1.16 -9.47 3.47
CA LEU A 360 -0.94 -10.28 2.27
C LEU A 360 0.17 -11.30 2.47
N LEU A 361 1.28 -10.90 3.10
CA LEU A 361 2.37 -11.81 3.44
C LEU A 361 1.89 -12.88 4.45
N HIS A 362 1.19 -12.48 5.51
CA HIS A 362 0.65 -13.42 6.49
C HIS A 362 -0.29 -14.45 5.88
N ALA A 363 -1.17 -14.03 4.96
CA ALA A 363 -2.07 -14.94 4.24
C ALA A 363 -1.32 -15.95 3.36
N GLY A 364 -0.30 -15.47 2.63
CA GLY A 364 0.55 -16.33 1.82
C GLY A 364 1.36 -17.32 2.66
N LEU A 365 1.98 -16.86 3.75
CA LEU A 365 2.76 -17.72 4.65
C LEU A 365 1.89 -18.76 5.36
N GLU A 366 0.66 -18.40 5.75
CA GLU A 366 -0.31 -19.37 6.29
C GLU A 366 -0.59 -20.49 5.27
N GLY A 367 -0.74 -20.13 3.99
CA GLY A 367 -0.90 -21.12 2.93
C GLY A 367 0.29 -22.09 2.84
N ILE A 368 1.52 -21.57 2.94
CA ILE A 368 2.75 -22.39 2.91
C ILE A 368 2.81 -23.30 4.15
N GLU A 369 2.61 -22.76 5.35
CA GLU A 369 2.69 -23.53 6.61
C GLU A 369 1.62 -24.62 6.70
N GLN A 370 0.43 -24.35 6.19
CA GLN A 370 -0.69 -25.31 6.21
C GLN A 370 -0.72 -26.21 4.97
N GLY A 371 0.15 -25.96 3.99
CA GLY A 371 0.17 -26.72 2.74
C GLY A 371 -1.13 -26.63 1.94
N TYR A 372 -1.70 -25.40 1.82
CA TYR A 372 -2.95 -25.22 1.08
C TYR A 372 -2.76 -25.56 -0.39
N GLU A 373 -3.71 -26.33 -0.92
CA GLU A 373 -3.76 -26.68 -2.33
C GLU A 373 -4.33 -25.51 -3.15
N LEU A 374 -3.64 -25.16 -4.25
CA LEU A 374 -4.11 -24.15 -5.18
C LEU A 374 -5.23 -24.76 -6.05
N PRO A 375 -6.43 -24.14 -6.08
CA PRO A 375 -7.51 -24.58 -6.95
C PRO A 375 -7.14 -24.43 -8.44
N GLU A 376 -7.90 -25.08 -9.32
CA GLU A 376 -7.72 -24.94 -10.77
C GLU A 376 -7.87 -23.47 -11.23
N PRO A 377 -7.09 -23.00 -12.20
CA PRO A 377 -7.16 -21.63 -12.70
C PRO A 377 -8.46 -21.37 -13.45
N MET A 378 -8.95 -20.14 -13.37
CA MET A 378 -10.16 -19.67 -14.07
C MET A 378 -9.79 -18.82 -15.30
N GLU A 379 -9.58 -19.48 -16.43
CA GLU A 379 -9.18 -18.82 -17.69
C GLU A 379 -10.36 -18.21 -18.46
N THR A 380 -11.61 -18.47 -18.05
CA THR A 380 -12.82 -17.85 -18.60
C THR A 380 -13.10 -16.49 -17.95
N ASN A 381 -13.63 -15.54 -18.73
CA ASN A 381 -14.07 -14.26 -18.18
C ASN A 381 -15.16 -14.47 -17.11
N LEU A 382 -14.83 -14.18 -15.86
CA LEU A 382 -15.70 -14.40 -14.70
C LEU A 382 -16.94 -13.49 -14.67
N TYR A 383 -16.88 -12.34 -15.35
CA TYR A 383 -18.03 -11.43 -15.44
C TYR A 383 -19.17 -12.01 -16.29
N HIS A 384 -18.90 -12.94 -17.19
CA HIS A 384 -19.90 -13.59 -18.02
C HIS A 384 -20.58 -14.79 -17.35
N LEU A 385 -20.07 -15.25 -16.20
CA LEU A 385 -20.68 -16.37 -15.45
C LEU A 385 -21.90 -15.89 -14.68
N THR A 386 -22.97 -16.68 -14.71
CA THR A 386 -24.14 -16.43 -13.84
C THR A 386 -23.79 -16.69 -12.37
N PRO A 387 -24.56 -16.16 -11.39
CA PRO A 387 -24.37 -16.47 -9.99
C PRO A 387 -24.41 -17.98 -9.69
N GLU A 388 -25.28 -18.74 -10.38
CA GLU A 388 -25.39 -20.20 -10.30
C GLU A 388 -24.10 -20.87 -10.74
N GLN A 389 -23.57 -20.50 -11.91
CA GLN A 389 -22.33 -21.05 -12.46
C GLN A 389 -21.11 -20.75 -11.57
N ARG A 390 -21.07 -19.58 -10.92
CA ARG A 390 -20.04 -19.27 -9.94
C ARG A 390 -20.14 -20.14 -8.69
N ARG A 391 -21.34 -20.32 -8.15
CA ARG A 391 -21.56 -21.21 -6.97
C ARG A 391 -21.18 -22.66 -7.28
N GLU A 392 -21.56 -23.19 -8.43
CA GLU A 392 -21.19 -24.55 -8.87
C GLU A 392 -19.68 -24.76 -8.96
N ARG A 393 -18.92 -23.69 -9.27
CA ARG A 393 -17.45 -23.71 -9.34
C ARG A 393 -16.76 -23.31 -8.04
N GLY A 394 -17.53 -23.08 -6.97
CA GLY A 394 -17.00 -22.67 -5.67
C GLY A 394 -16.37 -21.25 -5.66
N ILE A 395 -16.70 -20.42 -6.67
CA ILE A 395 -16.17 -19.05 -6.77
C ILE A 395 -17.02 -18.13 -5.89
N VAL A 396 -16.38 -17.56 -4.87
CA VAL A 396 -16.97 -16.55 -3.97
C VAL A 396 -16.57 -15.15 -4.39
N SER A 397 -17.37 -14.15 -4.03
CA SER A 397 -17.03 -12.74 -4.25
C SER A 397 -16.35 -12.14 -3.03
N LEU A 398 -15.55 -11.10 -3.21
CA LEU A 398 -15.15 -10.21 -2.13
C LEU A 398 -16.38 -9.61 -1.45
N PRO A 399 -16.27 -9.05 -0.24
CA PRO A 399 -17.33 -8.25 0.37
C PRO A 399 -17.78 -7.12 -0.57
N GLU A 400 -19.09 -6.82 -0.58
CA GLU A 400 -19.66 -5.79 -1.44
C GLU A 400 -19.69 -4.40 -0.77
N THR A 401 -19.50 -4.36 0.54
CA THR A 401 -19.52 -3.13 1.34
C THR A 401 -18.41 -3.15 2.39
N LEU A 402 -18.02 -1.95 2.85
CA LEU A 402 -17.09 -1.84 3.99
C LEU A 402 -17.67 -2.54 5.24
N GLY A 403 -18.98 -2.46 5.46
CA GLY A 403 -19.63 -3.13 6.58
C GLY A 403 -19.44 -4.66 6.58
N GLU A 404 -19.66 -5.30 5.43
CA GLU A 404 -19.41 -6.75 5.27
C GLU A 404 -17.93 -7.10 5.44
N ALA A 405 -17.03 -6.26 4.90
CA ALA A 405 -15.61 -6.48 5.02
C ALA A 405 -15.11 -6.39 6.47
N ILE A 406 -15.62 -5.43 7.24
CA ILE A 406 -15.32 -5.32 8.68
C ILE A 406 -15.88 -6.52 9.45
N ASP A 407 -17.06 -7.00 9.11
CA ASP A 407 -17.65 -8.18 9.76
C ASP A 407 -16.86 -9.47 9.47
N ALA A 408 -16.25 -9.56 8.28
CA ALA A 408 -15.36 -10.65 7.94
C ALA A 408 -14.02 -10.50 8.69
N LEU A 409 -13.42 -9.29 8.69
CA LEU A 409 -12.18 -8.99 9.38
C LEU A 409 -12.27 -9.29 10.88
N ALA A 410 -13.36 -8.88 11.54
CA ALA A 410 -13.56 -9.05 12.98
C ALA A 410 -13.59 -10.53 13.44
N LYS A 411 -13.79 -11.45 12.51
CA LYS A 411 -13.82 -12.92 12.76
C LYS A 411 -12.52 -13.60 12.35
N SER A 412 -11.56 -12.86 11.82
CA SER A 412 -10.32 -13.42 11.25
C SER A 412 -9.24 -13.58 12.31
N ASP A 413 -8.91 -14.81 12.65
CA ASP A 413 -7.73 -15.12 13.46
C ASP A 413 -6.43 -14.77 12.75
N LEU A 414 -6.39 -14.92 11.42
CA LEU A 414 -5.23 -14.55 10.60
C LEU A 414 -4.96 -13.04 10.69
N ALA A 415 -5.98 -12.22 10.49
CA ALA A 415 -5.83 -10.77 10.56
C ALA A 415 -5.43 -10.31 11.98
N ARG A 416 -6.00 -10.90 13.02
CA ARG A 416 -5.62 -10.61 14.42
C ARG A 416 -4.15 -10.95 14.69
N LYS A 417 -3.64 -12.07 14.16
CA LYS A 417 -2.21 -12.43 14.26
C LYS A 417 -1.32 -11.48 13.47
N ALA A 418 -1.73 -11.11 12.26
CA ALA A 418 -0.97 -10.24 11.38
C ALA A 418 -0.83 -8.83 11.95
N LEU A 419 -1.94 -8.22 12.35
CA LEU A 419 -2.00 -6.83 12.82
C LEU A 419 -1.54 -6.67 14.27
N GLY A 420 -1.69 -7.72 15.09
CA GLY A 420 -1.60 -7.62 16.54
C GLY A 420 -2.88 -7.06 17.17
N PRO A 421 -3.08 -7.31 18.48
CA PRO A 421 -4.35 -6.97 19.14
C PRO A 421 -4.66 -5.48 19.09
N HIS A 422 -3.67 -4.61 19.30
CA HIS A 422 -3.88 -3.16 19.34
C HIS A 422 -4.42 -2.62 18.01
N ILE A 423 -3.69 -2.83 16.90
CA ILE A 423 -4.13 -2.34 15.58
C ILE A 423 -5.42 -3.04 15.16
N PHE A 424 -5.55 -4.34 15.38
CA PHE A 424 -6.75 -5.09 14.99
C PHE A 424 -8.02 -4.50 15.61
N ASP A 425 -8.02 -4.28 16.92
CA ASP A 425 -9.20 -3.79 17.63
C ASP A 425 -9.48 -2.32 17.29
N ARG A 426 -8.46 -1.45 17.25
CA ARG A 426 -8.60 -0.04 16.86
C ARG A 426 -9.03 0.16 15.42
N TYR A 427 -8.50 -0.65 14.51
CA TYR A 427 -8.87 -0.59 13.09
C TYR A 427 -10.35 -0.92 12.88
N ILE A 428 -10.84 -1.98 13.51
CA ILE A 428 -12.26 -2.36 13.46
C ILE A 428 -13.13 -1.25 14.01
N GLU A 429 -12.77 -0.66 15.16
CA GLU A 429 -13.51 0.46 15.75
C GLU A 429 -13.62 1.64 14.80
N LEU A 430 -12.50 2.07 14.23
CA LEU A 430 -12.44 3.20 13.29
C LEU A 430 -13.28 2.94 12.03
N LYS A 431 -13.14 1.76 11.44
CA LYS A 431 -13.84 1.44 10.19
C LYS A 431 -15.34 1.20 10.41
N ARG A 432 -15.76 0.68 11.58
CA ARG A 432 -17.19 0.62 11.94
C ARG A 432 -17.77 2.01 12.08
N LYS A 433 -17.06 2.94 12.71
CA LYS A 433 -17.49 4.33 12.83
C LYS A 433 -17.69 4.96 11.44
N GLU A 434 -16.70 4.82 10.54
CA GLU A 434 -16.80 5.30 9.16
C GLU A 434 -18.02 4.72 8.43
N TRP A 435 -18.22 3.40 8.53
CA TRP A 435 -19.37 2.74 7.93
C TRP A 435 -20.70 3.23 8.50
N ASP A 436 -20.79 3.38 9.82
CA ASP A 436 -22.02 3.85 10.50
C ASP A 436 -22.34 5.32 10.12
N GLU A 437 -21.34 6.17 9.98
CA GLU A 437 -21.51 7.54 9.51
C GLU A 437 -21.96 7.58 8.03
N TYR A 438 -21.42 6.72 7.19
CA TYR A 438 -21.77 6.66 5.77
C TYR A 438 -23.17 6.10 5.53
N ARG A 439 -23.54 4.97 6.15
CA ARG A 439 -24.79 4.26 5.85
C ARG A 439 -26.07 5.02 6.21
N VAL A 440 -25.96 6.10 6.96
CA VAL A 440 -27.07 6.99 7.29
C VAL A 440 -27.15 8.23 6.40
N GLN A 441 -26.19 8.41 5.46
CA GLN A 441 -26.23 9.52 4.53
C GLN A 441 -27.34 9.34 3.49
N LEU A 442 -28.03 10.41 3.18
CA LEU A 442 -28.99 10.46 2.06
C LEU A 442 -28.26 10.98 0.82
N THR A 443 -28.24 10.14 -0.22
CA THR A 443 -27.58 10.49 -1.49
C THR A 443 -28.52 11.25 -2.43
N GLY A 444 -27.97 12.07 -3.33
CA GLY A 444 -28.77 12.71 -4.38
C GLY A 444 -29.55 11.69 -5.21
N TRP A 445 -28.95 10.51 -5.50
CA TRP A 445 -29.63 9.44 -6.21
C TRP A 445 -30.91 8.93 -5.52
N GLU A 446 -30.91 8.82 -4.19
CA GLU A 446 -32.08 8.41 -3.41
C GLU A 446 -33.16 9.49 -3.45
N LEU A 447 -32.78 10.77 -3.28
CA LEU A 447 -33.71 11.89 -3.35
C LEU A 447 -34.34 12.00 -4.74
N ASP A 448 -33.57 11.94 -5.79
CA ASP A 448 -34.02 12.03 -7.17
C ASP A 448 -34.99 10.85 -7.52
N ARG A 449 -34.70 9.68 -6.99
CA ARG A 449 -35.46 8.46 -7.32
C ARG A 449 -36.72 8.28 -6.48
N TYR A 450 -36.69 8.66 -5.21
CA TYR A 450 -37.72 8.26 -4.25
C TYR A 450 -38.58 9.43 -3.74
N LEU A 451 -38.03 10.64 -3.63
CA LEU A 451 -38.73 11.76 -2.97
C LEU A 451 -40.09 12.10 -3.61
N SER A 452 -40.22 11.95 -4.93
CA SER A 452 -41.46 12.27 -5.65
C SER A 452 -42.45 11.10 -5.77
N VAL A 453 -42.02 9.86 -5.42
CA VAL A 453 -42.84 8.66 -5.70
C VAL A 453 -43.18 7.83 -4.45
N LEU A 454 -42.49 8.04 -3.34
CA LEU A 454 -42.76 7.40 -2.05
C LEU A 454 -43.30 8.40 -1.04
#